data_00cf742a4ca4c575da2aa71e4494621d
#
_entry.id   00cf742a4ca4c575da2aa71e4494621d
#
_cell.length_a   1.000
_cell.length_b   1.000
_cell.length_c   1.000
_cell.angle_alpha   90.00
_cell.angle_beta   90.00
_cell.angle_gamma   90.00
#
_symmetry.space_group_name_H-M   'P 1'
#
loop_
_entity.id
_entity.type
_entity.pdbx_description
1 polymer ?
#
loop_
_entity_poly.entity_id
_entity_poly.type
_entity_poly.pdbx_seq_one_letter_code
_entity_poly.pdbx_strand_id
1 'polypeptide(L)'
;RVDRRQRQMCIRDRINSVKIVKKNGVKVIGIMPADTPLADVCDFPLTINIGVNNRISMPLTSRIAYTAVIDVLTMGVAQLKPEAQDHLYNIADSQRSLKIDN
;
A
#
# COMPACT_ATOMS: atom_id res chain seq x y z
N ARG A 1 -5.49 22.59 -11.86
CA ARG A 1 -5.22 23.59 -10.83
C ARG A 1 -6.09 23.45 -9.60
N VAL A 2 -7.17 22.81 -9.75
CA VAL A 2 -7.90 22.18 -8.67
C VAL A 2 -7.04 21.09 -8.04
N ASP A 3 -6.10 20.54 -8.80
CA ASP A 3 -5.32 19.37 -8.47
C ASP A 3 -4.35 19.56 -7.30
N ARG A 4 -3.77 20.73 -7.11
CA ARG A 4 -2.85 20.97 -6.00
C ARG A 4 -3.55 20.93 -4.66
N ARG A 5 -4.71 21.56 -4.55
CA ARG A 5 -5.48 21.55 -3.30
C ARG A 5 -6.02 20.15 -3.00
N GLN A 6 -6.52 19.46 -4.01
CA GLN A 6 -7.01 18.10 -3.85
C GLN A 6 -5.89 17.14 -3.43
N ARG A 7 -4.71 17.26 -4.03
CA ARG A 7 -3.55 16.45 -3.63
C ARG A 7 -3.13 16.71 -2.20
N GLN A 8 -3.08 17.99 -1.79
CA GLN A 8 -2.74 18.33 -0.41
C GLN A 8 -3.78 17.83 0.57
N MET A 9 -5.06 17.92 0.23
CA MET A 9 -6.14 17.40 1.07
C MET A 9 -6.06 15.87 1.17
N CYS A 10 -5.82 15.17 0.06
CA CYS A 10 -5.65 13.71 0.07
C CYS A 10 -4.44 13.28 0.90
N ILE A 11 -3.34 14.01 0.82
CA ILE A 11 -2.14 13.73 1.61
C ILE A 11 -2.43 13.94 3.09
N ARG A 12 -3.08 15.02 3.45
CA ARG A 12 -3.47 15.30 4.85
C ARG A 12 -4.40 14.24 5.39
N ASP A 13 -5.38 13.82 4.60
CA ASP A 13 -6.32 12.78 5.00
C ASP A 13 -5.60 11.47 5.27
N ARG A 14 -4.65 11.09 4.42
CA ARG A 14 -3.85 9.89 4.62
C ARG A 14 -3.01 9.98 5.88
N ILE A 15 -2.36 11.12 6.11
CA ILE A 15 -1.55 11.34 7.30
C ILE A 15 -2.44 11.26 8.55
N ASN A 16 -3.61 11.87 8.52
CA ASN A 16 -4.54 11.83 9.64
C ASN A 16 -5.03 10.42 9.91
N SER A 17 -5.34 9.67 8.87
CA SER A 17 -5.75 8.28 8.98
C SER A 17 -4.65 7.42 9.63
N VAL A 18 -3.41 7.60 9.20
CA VAL A 18 -2.26 6.90 9.80
C VAL A 18 -2.11 7.25 11.27
N LYS A 19 -2.24 8.52 11.63
CA LYS A 19 -2.14 8.95 13.02
C LYS A 19 -3.22 8.33 13.89
N ILE A 20 -4.44 8.23 13.38
CA ILE A 20 -5.56 7.60 14.11
C ILE A 20 -5.27 6.12 14.32
N VAL A 21 -4.82 5.42 13.31
CA VAL A 21 -4.49 4.00 13.38
C VAL A 21 -3.36 3.75 14.38
N LYS A 22 -2.35 4.59 14.37
CA LYS A 22 -1.22 4.49 15.31
C LYS A 22 -1.64 4.71 16.75
N LYS A 23 -2.60 5.59 17.01
CA LYS A 23 -3.14 5.80 18.36
C LYS A 23 -3.81 4.54 18.91
N ASN A 24 -4.31 3.68 18.02
CA ASN A 24 -4.91 2.41 18.40
C ASN A 24 -3.89 1.28 18.54
N GLY A 25 -2.62 1.59 18.53
CA GLY A 25 -1.54 0.62 18.72
C GLY A 25 -1.22 -0.24 17.50
N VAL A 26 -1.71 0.12 16.34
CA VAL A 26 -1.45 -0.61 15.09
C VAL A 26 -0.23 -0.03 14.40
N LYS A 27 0.65 -0.91 13.93
CA LYS A 27 1.81 -0.50 13.14
C LYS A 27 1.42 -0.32 11.69
N VAL A 28 2.02 0.67 11.05
CA VAL A 28 1.68 1.05 9.67
C VAL A 28 2.90 0.89 8.78
N ILE A 29 2.72 0.15 7.70
CA ILE A 29 3.70 0.07 6.61
C ILE A 29 3.20 0.99 5.50
N GLY A 30 4.06 1.90 5.07
CA GLY A 30 3.72 2.81 3.97
C GLY A 30 4.61 2.57 2.77
N ILE A 31 4.03 2.67 1.59
CA ILE A 31 4.77 2.61 0.33
C ILE A 31 4.59 3.96 -0.36
N MET A 32 5.67 4.68 -0.54
CA MET A 32 5.60 6.05 -1.05
C MET A 32 6.95 6.46 -1.65
N PRO A 33 6.99 7.55 -2.41
CA PRO A 33 8.27 8.15 -2.80
C PRO A 33 9.03 8.65 -1.58
N ALA A 34 10.35 8.73 -1.69
CA ALA A 34 11.18 9.29 -0.64
C ALA A 34 10.83 10.77 -0.39
N ASP A 35 11.17 11.25 0.80
CA ASP A 35 11.01 12.65 1.20
C ASP A 35 9.57 13.16 1.18
N THR A 36 8.62 12.28 1.48
CA THR A 36 7.22 12.65 1.63
C THR A 36 6.85 12.76 3.10
N PRO A 37 5.92 13.67 3.47
CA PRO A 37 5.46 13.77 4.86
C PRO A 37 4.83 12.47 5.38
N LEU A 38 4.27 11.66 4.50
CA LEU A 38 3.69 10.38 4.88
C LEU A 38 4.75 9.40 5.39
N ALA A 39 5.96 9.46 4.83
CA ALA A 39 7.07 8.59 5.27
C ALA A 39 7.44 8.85 6.73
N ASP A 40 7.32 10.10 7.19
CA ASP A 40 7.67 10.47 8.57
C ASP A 40 6.69 9.91 9.60
N VAL A 41 5.46 9.63 9.22
CA VAL A 41 4.43 9.15 10.15
C VAL A 41 4.24 7.63 10.11
N CYS A 42 4.75 6.95 9.11
CA CYS A 42 4.67 5.49 9.03
C CYS A 42 5.73 4.84 9.92
N ASP A 43 5.40 3.68 10.49
CA ASP A 43 6.37 2.90 11.28
C ASP A 43 7.43 2.26 10.38
N PHE A 44 7.03 1.77 9.23
CA PHE A 44 7.91 1.13 8.26
C PHE A 44 7.69 1.76 6.89
N PRO A 45 8.37 2.87 6.60
CA PRO A 45 8.25 3.48 5.27
C PRO A 45 9.11 2.72 4.26
N LEU A 46 8.48 2.21 3.22
CA LEU A 46 9.14 1.62 2.08
C LEU A 46 9.13 2.64 0.95
N THR A 47 10.28 3.22 0.68
CA THR A 47 10.38 4.28 -0.32
C THR A 47 10.77 3.70 -1.66
N ILE A 48 10.05 4.09 -2.68
CA ILE A 48 10.31 3.69 -4.05
C ILE A 48 10.65 4.94 -4.85
N ASN A 49 11.89 5.00 -5.32
CA ASN A 49 12.31 6.04 -6.24
C ASN A 49 12.22 5.48 -7.65
N ILE A 50 11.13 5.80 -8.31
CA ILE A 50 11.04 5.54 -9.74
C ILE A 50 11.84 6.66 -10.39
N GLY A 51 12.91 6.29 -11.10
CA GLY A 51 13.75 7.25 -11.79
C GLY A 51 12.94 8.03 -12.79
N VAL A 52 12.37 9.11 -12.34
CA VAL A 52 11.46 9.90 -13.13
C VAL A 52 12.23 11.04 -13.76
N ASN A 53 12.33 11.02 -15.06
CA ASN A 53 12.37 12.25 -15.79
C ASN A 53 11.08 13.00 -15.45
N ASN A 54 11.21 14.08 -14.70
CA ASN A 54 10.10 14.87 -14.18
C ASN A 54 9.06 15.31 -15.21
N ARG A 55 9.31 15.06 -16.48
CA ARG A 55 8.43 15.48 -17.57
C ARG A 55 7.35 14.45 -17.91
N ILE A 56 7.55 13.19 -17.55
CA ILE A 56 6.59 12.14 -17.85
C ILE A 56 6.45 11.24 -16.63
N SER A 57 5.66 11.68 -15.66
CA SER A 57 5.23 10.76 -14.62
C SER A 57 4.02 10.00 -15.16
N MET A 58 4.25 8.76 -15.55
CA MET A 58 3.14 7.89 -15.91
C MET A 58 2.59 7.23 -14.65
N PRO A 59 1.34 7.50 -14.29
CA PRO A 59 0.73 6.88 -13.10
C PRO A 59 0.74 5.35 -13.16
N LEU A 60 0.72 4.80 -14.36
CA LEU A 60 0.73 3.35 -14.56
C LEU A 60 2.04 2.72 -14.08
N THR A 61 3.19 3.35 -14.36
CA THR A 61 4.49 2.85 -13.92
C THR A 61 4.57 2.79 -12.40
N SER A 62 4.09 3.83 -11.72
CA SER A 62 4.05 3.86 -10.26
C SER A 62 3.16 2.76 -9.71
N ARG A 63 2.00 2.54 -10.30
CA ARG A 63 1.08 1.50 -9.86
C ARG A 63 1.66 0.11 -10.02
N ILE A 64 2.36 -0.15 -11.11
CA ILE A 64 3.04 -1.44 -11.33
C ILE A 64 4.11 -1.66 -10.26
N ALA A 65 4.93 -0.65 -9.99
CA ALA A 65 5.97 -0.75 -8.98
C ALA A 65 5.39 -1.00 -7.59
N TYR A 66 4.35 -0.28 -7.20
CA TYR A 66 3.70 -0.47 -5.90
C TYR A 66 3.05 -1.85 -5.80
N THR A 67 2.41 -2.31 -6.85
CA THR A 67 1.79 -3.63 -6.89
C THR A 67 2.85 -4.73 -6.73
N ALA A 68 4.00 -4.59 -7.39
CA ALA A 68 5.08 -5.54 -7.26
C ALA A 68 5.62 -5.61 -5.82
N VAL A 69 5.77 -4.46 -5.15
CA VAL A 69 6.22 -4.42 -3.76
C VAL A 69 5.19 -5.08 -2.84
N ILE A 70 3.91 -4.80 -3.04
CA ILE A 70 2.83 -5.41 -2.24
C ILE A 70 2.84 -6.93 -2.42
N ASP A 71 3.04 -7.40 -3.64
CA ASP A 71 3.10 -8.83 -3.93
C ASP A 71 4.27 -9.51 -3.21
N VAL A 72 5.45 -8.89 -3.25
CA VAL A 72 6.63 -9.39 -2.54
C VAL A 72 6.38 -9.43 -1.02
N LEU A 73 5.77 -8.39 -0.47
CA LEU A 73 5.45 -8.34 0.96
C LEU A 73 4.45 -9.43 1.33
N THR A 74 3.43 -9.64 0.53
CA THR A 74 2.41 -10.67 0.77
C THR A 74 3.05 -12.06 0.76
N MET A 75 3.88 -12.35 -0.23
CA MET A 75 4.57 -13.62 -0.30
C MET A 75 5.56 -13.81 0.85
N GLY A 76 6.27 -12.74 1.23
CA GLY A 76 7.20 -12.79 2.35
C GLY A 76 6.50 -13.10 3.67
N VAL A 77 5.37 -12.48 3.92
CA VAL A 77 4.57 -12.75 5.13
C VAL A 77 4.04 -14.18 5.12
N ALA A 78 3.56 -14.64 3.97
CA ALA A 78 3.04 -16.01 3.83
C ALA A 78 4.12 -17.05 4.11
N GLN A 79 5.37 -16.79 3.71
CA GLN A 79 6.49 -17.70 3.98
C GLN A 79 6.90 -17.71 5.45
N LEU A 80 6.83 -16.55 6.12
CA LEU A 80 7.25 -16.42 7.51
C LEU A 80 6.18 -16.86 8.51
N LYS A 81 4.92 -16.85 8.12
CA LYS A 81 3.79 -17.20 8.97
C LYS A 81 2.94 -18.29 8.31
N PRO A 82 3.04 -19.55 8.75
CA PRO A 82 2.19 -20.62 8.22
C PRO A 82 0.69 -20.33 8.33
N GLU A 83 0.28 -19.62 9.37
CA GLU A 83 -1.11 -19.21 9.58
C GLU A 83 -1.65 -18.33 8.44
N ALA A 84 -0.78 -17.50 7.86
CA ALA A 84 -1.16 -16.62 6.75
C ALA A 84 -1.48 -17.42 5.48
N GLN A 85 -0.80 -18.54 5.26
CA GLN A 85 -1.08 -19.42 4.12
C GLN A 85 -2.48 -20.03 4.23
N ASP A 86 -2.85 -20.51 5.40
CA ASP A 86 -4.20 -21.05 5.63
C ASP A 86 -5.26 -19.99 5.39
N HIS A 87 -5.01 -18.77 5.82
CA HIS A 87 -5.93 -17.65 5.62
C HIS A 87 -6.11 -17.33 4.13
N LEU A 88 -5.02 -17.34 3.37
CA LEU A 88 -5.08 -17.12 1.93
C LEU A 88 -5.84 -18.23 1.20
N TYR A 89 -5.65 -19.50 1.62
CA TYR A 89 -6.42 -20.62 1.08
C TYR A 89 -7.91 -20.46 1.35
N ASN A 90 -8.29 -20.04 2.55
CA ASN A 90 -9.68 -19.82 2.90
C ASN A 90 -10.32 -18.73 2.04
N ILE A 91 -9.59 -17.65 1.78
CA ILE A 91 -10.05 -16.58 0.90
C ILE A 91 -10.25 -17.10 -0.52
N ALA A 92 -9.30 -17.87 -1.03
CA ALA A 92 -9.37 -18.43 -2.37
C ALA A 92 -10.58 -19.38 -2.50
N ASP A 93 -10.81 -20.24 -1.51
CA ASP A 93 -11.95 -21.14 -1.49
C ASP A 93 -13.27 -20.39 -1.46
N SER A 94 -13.36 -19.31 -0.68
CA SER A 94 -14.54 -18.46 -0.63
C SER A 94 -14.83 -17.84 -2.00
N GLN A 95 -13.80 -17.38 -2.69
CA GLN A 95 -13.96 -16.82 -4.02
C GLN A 95 -14.39 -17.86 -5.06
N ARG A 96 -13.88 -19.09 -4.96
CA ARG A 96 -14.30 -20.18 -5.82
C ARG A 96 -15.78 -20.52 -5.63
N SER A 97 -16.24 -20.57 -4.39
CA SER A 97 -17.64 -20.83 -4.08
C SER A 97 -18.55 -19.77 -4.71
N LEU A 98 -18.15 -18.51 -4.67
CA LEU A 98 -18.90 -17.42 -5.27
C LEU A 98 -18.95 -17.51 -6.79
N LYS A 99 -17.90 -18.00 -7.43
CA LYS A 99 -17.87 -18.18 -8.89
C LYS A 99 -18.72 -19.36 -9.37
N ILE A 100 -18.84 -20.39 -8.56
CA ILE A 100 -19.61 -21.59 -8.91
C ILE A 100 -21.11 -21.33 -8.81
N ASP A 101 -21.52 -20.42 -7.92
CA ASP A 101 -22.92 -20.09 -7.70
C ASP A 101 -23.53 -19.18 -8.79
N ASN A 102 -22.74 -18.77 -9.73
CA ASN A 102 -23.20 -18.04 -10.91
C ASN A 102 -23.39 -19.00 -12.10
#